data_7366cf411d04490fbf07bd2c217dfa05
#
_entry.id   7366cf411d04490fbf07bd2c217dfa05
#
_cell.length_a   1.000
_cell.length_b   1.000
_cell.length_c   1.000
_cell.angle_alpha   90.00
_cell.angle_beta   90.00
_cell.angle_gamma   90.00
#
_symmetry.space_group_name_H-M   'P 1'
#
loop_
_entity.id
_entity.type
_entity.pdbx_description
1 polymer ?
#
loop_
_entity_poly.entity_id
_entity_poly.type
_entity_poly.pdbx_seq_one_letter_code
_entity_poly.pdbx_strand_id
1 'polypeptide(L)'
;MLAATLAGCSGSNALSTGSLFGGGDKAKTAAAAPAAPPPPRNDPVSRAFSTGAVSARAQKCGFNFDPVRLKSSYLAFEAQSGTPVEELAKSEKLYNVTQNSVAKAIATEPDYCTPARVAFIRGDLTRHLAGDFAPGQPKSFAKDDSGVFSFGGGSSEE
;
A
#
# COMPACT_ATOMS: atom_id res chain seq x y z
N MET A 1 14.67 42.78 29.01
CA MET A 1 15.57 43.01 27.85
C MET A 1 16.34 41.74 27.60
N LEU A 2 15.97 40.94 26.64
CA LEU A 2 16.86 39.92 26.06
C LEU A 2 16.34 39.64 24.64
N ALA A 3 17.26 39.74 23.69
CA ALA A 3 17.02 39.78 22.27
C ALA A 3 16.85 38.38 21.66
N ALA A 4 15.93 38.28 20.75
CA ALA A 4 15.69 37.10 19.91
C ALA A 4 16.65 37.13 18.71
N THR A 5 17.38 36.05 18.46
CA THR A 5 18.12 35.84 17.20
C THR A 5 17.41 34.79 16.38
N LEU A 6 16.86 35.24 15.26
CA LEU A 6 16.32 34.42 14.17
C LEU A 6 17.49 33.94 13.30
N ALA A 7 17.72 32.64 13.25
CA ALA A 7 18.61 32.03 12.27
C ALA A 7 17.75 31.43 11.14
N GLY A 8 17.78 32.09 9.98
CA GLY A 8 17.17 31.63 8.75
C GLY A 8 18.01 30.54 8.08
N CYS A 9 17.40 29.41 7.73
CA CYS A 9 17.98 28.45 6.81
C CYS A 9 17.36 28.65 5.42
N SER A 10 18.08 29.30 4.55
CA SER A 10 17.84 29.35 3.11
C SER A 10 18.17 28.00 2.48
N GLY A 11 17.17 27.21 2.15
CA GLY A 11 17.32 26.03 1.29
C GLY A 11 17.21 26.46 -0.17
N SER A 12 18.35 26.58 -0.84
CA SER A 12 18.42 26.89 -2.28
C SER A 12 18.00 25.71 -3.11
N ASN A 13 16.81 25.73 -3.71
CA ASN A 13 16.46 24.87 -4.83
C ASN A 13 17.21 25.35 -6.07
N ALA A 14 18.32 24.73 -6.38
CA ALA A 14 19.03 24.94 -7.62
C ALA A 14 18.22 24.27 -8.75
N LEU A 15 17.46 25.09 -9.48
CA LEU A 15 16.94 24.73 -10.80
C LEU A 15 18.13 24.67 -11.76
N SER A 16 18.59 23.49 -12.06
CA SER A 16 19.60 23.25 -13.09
C SER A 16 18.96 23.33 -14.45
N THR A 17 18.84 24.55 -15.00
CA THR A 17 18.66 24.80 -16.42
C THR A 17 20.03 24.75 -17.08
N GLY A 18 20.43 23.59 -17.55
CA GLY A 18 21.71 23.40 -18.20
C GLY A 18 21.63 22.57 -19.44
N SER A 19 21.78 23.25 -20.57
CA SER A 19 22.35 22.80 -21.83
C SER A 19 21.38 22.28 -22.90
N LEU A 20 20.78 23.22 -23.59
CA LEU A 20 20.56 23.14 -25.02
C LEU A 20 21.84 23.64 -25.69
N PHE A 21 22.68 22.78 -26.26
CA PHE A 21 23.49 22.93 -27.46
C PHE A 21 24.64 21.91 -27.48
N GLY A 22 24.61 21.06 -28.50
CA GLY A 22 25.86 20.62 -29.18
C GLY A 22 26.29 19.18 -29.00
N GLY A 23 26.29 18.47 -30.11
CA GLY A 23 27.28 17.43 -30.36
C GLY A 23 26.81 15.99 -30.17
N GLY A 24 26.59 15.32 -31.32
CA GLY A 24 26.28 13.88 -31.34
C GLY A 24 27.40 13.03 -30.80
N ASP A 25 26.97 12.10 -29.96
CA ASP A 25 27.63 10.83 -29.80
C ASP A 25 26.55 9.83 -29.38
N LYS A 26 26.43 8.76 -30.18
CA LYS A 26 25.50 7.67 -29.92
C LYS A 26 25.94 6.88 -28.68
N ALA A 27 25.78 7.46 -27.51
CA ALA A 27 25.80 6.70 -26.28
C ALA A 27 24.43 6.00 -26.18
N LYS A 28 24.43 4.69 -26.38
CA LYS A 28 23.33 3.78 -26.16
C LYS A 28 22.99 3.85 -24.66
N THR A 29 22.10 4.77 -24.31
CA THR A 29 21.57 4.87 -22.93
C THR A 29 20.81 3.58 -22.68
N ALA A 30 21.44 2.68 -21.95
CA ALA A 30 20.74 1.52 -21.37
C ALA A 30 19.62 2.09 -20.53
N ALA A 31 18.38 1.90 -20.96
CA ALA A 31 17.21 2.25 -20.18
C ALA A 31 17.34 1.54 -18.82
N ALA A 32 17.56 2.31 -17.77
CA ALA A 32 17.56 1.78 -16.42
C ALA A 32 16.20 1.11 -16.21
N ALA A 33 16.22 -0.18 -15.87
CA ALA A 33 15.00 -0.89 -15.50
C ALA A 33 14.27 -0.11 -14.39
N PRO A 34 12.93 0.01 -14.47
CA PRO A 34 12.17 0.69 -13.41
C PRO A 34 12.57 0.14 -12.07
N ALA A 35 12.96 1.02 -11.15
CA ALA A 35 13.31 0.62 -9.79
C ALA A 35 12.11 -0.10 -9.17
N ALA A 36 12.35 -1.25 -8.55
CA ALA A 36 11.31 -1.97 -7.83
C ALA A 36 10.63 -1.05 -6.81
N PRO A 37 9.30 -1.11 -6.65
CA PRO A 37 8.61 -0.28 -5.66
C PRO A 37 9.19 -0.55 -4.28
N PRO A 38 9.31 0.49 -3.41
CA PRO A 38 9.81 0.30 -2.07
C PRO A 38 8.94 -0.69 -1.30
N PRO A 39 9.52 -1.47 -0.38
CA PRO A 39 8.75 -2.42 0.41
C PRO A 39 7.66 -1.69 1.20
N PRO A 40 6.48 -2.30 1.37
CA PRO A 40 5.40 -1.70 2.14
C PRO A 40 5.86 -1.45 3.58
N ARG A 41 5.46 -0.31 4.12
CA ARG A 41 5.77 0.04 5.51
C ARG A 41 5.02 -0.89 6.45
N ASN A 42 5.69 -1.34 7.52
CA ASN A 42 5.06 -2.15 8.56
C ASN A 42 4.62 -1.27 9.74
N ASP A 43 3.68 -0.37 9.48
CA ASP A 43 3.06 0.52 10.47
C ASP A 43 1.56 0.19 10.65
N PRO A 44 0.89 0.67 11.71
CA PRO A 44 -0.51 0.36 11.98
C PRO A 44 -1.46 0.69 10.83
N VAL A 45 -1.21 1.79 10.10
CA VAL A 45 -2.02 2.21 8.95
C VAL A 45 -1.89 1.21 7.80
N SER A 46 -0.67 0.83 7.45
CA SER A 46 -0.40 -0.13 6.38
C SER A 46 -0.95 -1.52 6.71
N ARG A 47 -0.88 -1.93 7.98
CA ARG A 47 -1.44 -3.21 8.43
C ARG A 47 -2.97 -3.20 8.39
N ALA A 48 -3.63 -2.11 8.86
CA ALA A 48 -5.08 -1.96 8.77
C ALA A 48 -5.58 -2.08 7.33
N PHE A 49 -4.91 -1.37 6.43
CA PHE A 49 -5.22 -1.37 5.02
C PHE A 49 -5.04 -2.77 4.40
N SER A 50 -3.90 -3.41 4.62
CA SER A 50 -3.62 -4.74 4.09
C SER A 50 -4.64 -5.77 4.58
N THR A 51 -4.88 -5.83 5.90
CA THR A 51 -5.77 -6.83 6.49
C THR A 51 -7.22 -6.62 6.07
N GLY A 52 -7.69 -5.37 6.00
CA GLY A 52 -9.04 -5.04 5.50
C GLY A 52 -9.22 -5.44 4.03
N ALA A 53 -8.22 -5.17 3.19
CA ALA A 53 -8.25 -5.55 1.78
C ALA A 53 -8.26 -7.07 1.59
N VAL A 54 -7.42 -7.80 2.32
CA VAL A 54 -7.38 -9.27 2.29
C VAL A 54 -8.71 -9.86 2.74
N SER A 55 -9.31 -9.32 3.81
CA SER A 55 -10.64 -9.75 4.28
C SER A 55 -11.72 -9.64 3.20
N ALA A 56 -11.80 -8.50 2.51
CA ALA A 56 -12.77 -8.30 1.43
C ALA A 56 -12.55 -9.24 0.24
N ARG A 57 -11.31 -9.37 -0.19
CA ARG A 57 -10.92 -10.24 -1.31
C ARG A 57 -11.20 -11.72 -1.01
N ALA A 58 -10.88 -12.16 0.20
CA ALA A 58 -11.12 -13.52 0.64
C ALA A 58 -12.62 -13.85 0.68
N GLN A 59 -13.46 -12.92 1.16
CA GLN A 59 -14.93 -13.09 1.11
C GLN A 59 -15.44 -13.19 -0.33
N LYS A 60 -14.99 -12.33 -1.23
CA LYS A 60 -15.37 -12.36 -2.66
C LYS A 60 -15.01 -13.69 -3.30
N CYS A 61 -13.86 -14.26 -2.97
CA CYS A 61 -13.39 -15.53 -3.53
C CYS A 61 -13.85 -16.77 -2.74
N GLY A 62 -14.81 -16.62 -1.83
CA GLY A 62 -15.47 -17.75 -1.16
C GLY A 62 -14.59 -18.49 -0.15
N PHE A 63 -13.57 -17.83 0.42
CA PHE A 63 -12.79 -18.44 1.49
C PHE A 63 -13.63 -18.59 2.76
N ASN A 64 -13.56 -19.76 3.38
CA ASN A 64 -14.24 -20.03 4.64
C ASN A 64 -13.38 -19.54 5.83
N PHE A 65 -13.73 -18.39 6.37
CA PHE A 65 -13.13 -17.80 7.58
C PHE A 65 -14.14 -16.85 8.25
N ASP A 66 -13.87 -16.46 9.49
CA ASP A 66 -14.67 -15.48 10.21
C ASP A 66 -14.05 -14.07 10.09
N PRO A 67 -14.66 -13.15 9.32
CA PRO A 67 -14.15 -11.79 9.15
C PRO A 67 -14.15 -10.96 10.44
N VAL A 68 -15.09 -11.23 11.35
CA VAL A 68 -15.18 -10.53 12.63
C VAL A 68 -14.02 -10.95 13.53
N ARG A 69 -13.76 -12.26 13.59
CA ARG A 69 -12.63 -12.81 14.32
C ARG A 69 -11.30 -12.32 13.78
N LEU A 70 -11.14 -12.27 12.45
CA LEU A 70 -9.93 -11.74 11.82
C LEU A 70 -9.68 -10.28 12.24
N LYS A 71 -10.73 -9.43 12.18
CA LYS A 71 -10.63 -8.04 12.64
C LYS A 71 -10.26 -7.94 14.10
N SER A 72 -10.91 -8.72 14.97
CA SER A 72 -10.64 -8.73 16.40
C SER A 72 -9.21 -9.16 16.71
N SER A 73 -8.70 -10.19 16.02
CA SER A 73 -7.31 -10.64 16.16
C SER A 73 -6.32 -9.57 15.72
N TYR A 74 -6.60 -8.86 14.63
CA TYR A 74 -5.80 -7.74 14.16
C TYR A 74 -5.74 -6.61 15.20
N LEU A 75 -6.88 -6.18 15.73
CA LEU A 75 -6.93 -5.12 16.74
C LEU A 75 -6.25 -5.53 18.06
N ALA A 76 -6.37 -6.79 18.45
CA ALA A 76 -5.65 -7.32 19.61
C ALA A 76 -4.13 -7.31 19.39
N PHE A 77 -3.67 -7.66 18.19
CA PHE A 77 -2.26 -7.56 17.83
C PHE A 77 -1.75 -6.11 17.91
N GLU A 78 -2.50 -5.14 17.36
CA GLU A 78 -2.13 -3.72 17.44
C GLU A 78 -2.03 -3.24 18.90
N ALA A 79 -3.00 -3.59 19.74
CA ALA A 79 -2.98 -3.24 21.16
C ALA A 79 -1.77 -3.85 21.89
N GLN A 80 -1.43 -5.11 21.61
CA GLN A 80 -0.27 -5.78 22.18
C GLN A 80 1.07 -5.22 21.65
N SER A 81 1.07 -4.68 20.44
CA SER A 81 2.22 -4.01 19.84
C SER A 81 2.46 -2.59 20.38
N GLY A 82 1.65 -2.14 21.33
CA GLY A 82 1.78 -0.84 21.97
C GLY A 82 1.15 0.32 21.19
N THR A 83 0.27 0.03 20.24
CA THR A 83 -0.46 1.08 19.49
C THR A 83 -1.37 1.83 20.49
N PRO A 84 -1.26 3.19 20.57
CA PRO A 84 -2.10 3.99 21.46
C PRO A 84 -3.60 3.82 21.16
N VAL A 85 -4.45 3.97 22.18
CA VAL A 85 -5.91 3.76 22.05
C VAL A 85 -6.53 4.60 20.92
N GLU A 86 -6.08 5.84 20.77
CA GLU A 86 -6.55 6.73 19.70
C GLU A 86 -6.16 6.23 18.31
N GLU A 87 -4.95 5.72 18.16
CA GLU A 87 -4.48 5.12 16.91
C GLU A 87 -5.16 3.77 16.63
N LEU A 88 -5.49 3.02 17.68
CA LEU A 88 -6.25 1.78 17.56
C LEU A 88 -7.65 2.04 16.97
N ALA A 89 -8.33 3.08 17.44
CA ALA A 89 -9.62 3.50 16.89
C ALA A 89 -9.53 3.94 15.41
N LYS A 90 -8.44 4.63 15.04
CA LYS A 90 -8.16 4.99 13.65
C LYS A 90 -7.90 3.75 12.78
N SER A 91 -7.13 2.82 13.30
CA SER A 91 -6.82 1.54 12.63
C SER A 91 -8.07 0.71 12.38
N GLU A 92 -8.98 0.65 13.36
CA GLU A 92 -10.28 -0.02 13.19
C GLU A 92 -11.12 0.66 12.10
N LYS A 93 -11.23 1.99 12.14
CA LYS A 93 -11.95 2.75 11.11
C LYS A 93 -11.36 2.51 9.72
N LEU A 94 -10.04 2.54 9.61
CA LEU A 94 -9.34 2.32 8.33
C LEU A 94 -9.56 0.90 7.81
N TYR A 95 -9.48 -0.11 8.69
CA TYR A 95 -9.82 -1.50 8.33
C TYR A 95 -11.23 -1.58 7.72
N ASN A 96 -12.23 -1.03 8.42
CA ASN A 96 -13.62 -1.09 7.97
C ASN A 96 -13.83 -0.34 6.64
N VAL A 97 -13.25 0.85 6.50
CA VAL A 97 -13.34 1.64 5.25
C VAL A 97 -12.69 0.89 4.10
N THR A 98 -11.51 0.33 4.32
CA THR A 98 -10.79 -0.43 3.29
C THR A 98 -11.55 -1.68 2.89
N GLN A 99 -12.00 -2.48 3.85
CA GLN A 99 -12.79 -3.68 3.58
C GLN A 99 -14.02 -3.35 2.71
N ASN A 100 -14.79 -2.33 3.09
CA ASN A 100 -15.99 -1.93 2.36
C ASN A 100 -15.68 -1.39 0.96
N SER A 101 -14.63 -0.58 0.84
CA SER A 101 -14.23 0.02 -0.45
C SER A 101 -13.74 -1.05 -1.42
N VAL A 102 -12.89 -1.97 -0.97
CA VAL A 102 -12.43 -3.09 -1.78
C VAL A 102 -13.59 -4.00 -2.16
N ALA A 103 -14.46 -4.36 -1.22
CA ALA A 103 -15.63 -5.19 -1.50
C ALA A 103 -16.52 -4.58 -2.59
N LYS A 104 -16.78 -3.27 -2.52
CA LYS A 104 -17.55 -2.54 -3.54
C LYS A 104 -16.85 -2.55 -4.90
N ALA A 105 -15.56 -2.29 -4.92
CA ALA A 105 -14.79 -2.20 -6.15
C ALA A 105 -14.79 -3.53 -6.91
N ILE A 106 -14.61 -4.65 -6.20
CA ILE A 106 -14.53 -5.98 -6.82
C ILE A 106 -15.91 -6.67 -6.98
N ALA A 107 -16.99 -6.07 -6.46
CA ALA A 107 -18.33 -6.70 -6.48
C ALA A 107 -18.79 -7.03 -7.90
N THR A 108 -18.55 -6.14 -8.84
CA THR A 108 -18.99 -6.23 -10.23
C THR A 108 -18.01 -6.96 -11.15
N GLU A 109 -16.87 -7.43 -10.62
CA GLU A 109 -15.88 -8.16 -11.40
C GLU A 109 -16.17 -9.68 -11.36
N PRO A 110 -16.74 -10.30 -12.42
CA PRO A 110 -17.09 -11.71 -12.42
C PRO A 110 -15.84 -12.59 -12.35
N ASP A 111 -14.78 -12.21 -13.03
CA ASP A 111 -13.53 -12.97 -13.16
C ASP A 111 -12.45 -12.54 -12.15
N TYR A 112 -12.85 -11.88 -11.07
CA TYR A 112 -11.90 -11.41 -10.07
C TYR A 112 -11.05 -12.54 -9.48
N CYS A 113 -11.64 -13.69 -9.19
CA CYS A 113 -11.02 -14.80 -8.48
C CYS A 113 -10.24 -15.75 -9.41
N THR A 114 -9.27 -15.20 -10.14
CA THR A 114 -8.37 -16.03 -10.95
C THR A 114 -7.52 -16.95 -10.08
N PRO A 115 -7.00 -18.09 -10.60
CA PRO A 115 -6.15 -18.99 -9.83
C PRO A 115 -4.94 -18.30 -9.19
N ALA A 116 -4.32 -17.33 -9.88
CA ALA A 116 -3.19 -16.57 -9.37
C ALA A 116 -3.59 -15.66 -8.21
N ARG A 117 -4.70 -14.94 -8.33
CA ARG A 117 -5.25 -14.10 -7.24
C ARG A 117 -5.67 -14.93 -6.04
N VAL A 118 -6.36 -16.05 -6.27
CA VAL A 118 -6.78 -16.96 -5.21
C VAL A 118 -5.59 -17.50 -4.43
N ALA A 119 -4.50 -17.90 -5.11
CA ALA A 119 -3.28 -18.35 -4.45
C ALA A 119 -2.65 -17.25 -3.58
N PHE A 120 -2.60 -16.02 -4.10
CA PHE A 120 -2.08 -14.87 -3.38
C PHE A 120 -2.93 -14.53 -2.14
N ILE A 121 -4.26 -14.41 -2.33
CA ILE A 121 -5.20 -14.13 -1.23
C ILE A 121 -5.11 -15.19 -0.14
N ARG A 122 -5.01 -16.47 -0.53
CA ARG A 122 -4.83 -17.59 0.41
C ARG A 122 -3.57 -17.42 1.25
N GLY A 123 -2.44 -17.07 0.62
CA GLY A 123 -1.18 -16.86 1.32
C GLY A 123 -1.29 -15.76 2.36
N ASP A 124 -1.82 -14.60 1.99
CA ASP A 124 -1.99 -13.47 2.92
C ASP A 124 -3.02 -13.76 4.00
N LEU A 125 -4.16 -14.36 3.67
CA LEU A 125 -5.17 -14.74 4.65
C LEU A 125 -4.60 -15.73 5.68
N THR A 126 -3.85 -16.74 5.23
CA THR A 126 -3.23 -17.72 6.13
C THR A 126 -2.25 -17.06 7.10
N ARG A 127 -1.42 -16.11 6.63
CA ARG A 127 -0.52 -15.35 7.50
C ARG A 127 -1.30 -14.54 8.54
N HIS A 128 -2.32 -13.82 8.12
CA HIS A 128 -3.14 -13.00 9.03
C HIS A 128 -3.89 -13.85 10.05
N LEU A 129 -4.41 -15.01 9.67
CA LEU A 129 -5.04 -15.95 10.59
C LEU A 129 -4.04 -16.55 11.59
N ALA A 130 -2.76 -16.61 11.23
CA ALA A 130 -1.67 -17.02 12.12
C ALA A 130 -1.12 -15.88 13.00
N GLY A 131 -1.67 -14.65 12.87
CA GLY A 131 -1.25 -13.50 13.66
C GLY A 131 -0.13 -12.65 13.03
N ASP A 132 0.30 -12.97 11.81
CA ASP A 132 1.24 -12.12 11.05
C ASP A 132 0.44 -11.12 10.20
N PHE A 133 0.36 -9.88 10.69
CA PHE A 133 -0.32 -8.77 10.03
C PHE A 133 0.62 -7.86 9.22
N ALA A 134 1.88 -8.23 9.04
CA ALA A 134 2.79 -7.47 8.19
C ALA A 134 2.22 -7.37 6.76
N PRO A 135 2.23 -6.19 6.13
CA PRO A 135 1.75 -6.03 4.76
C PRO A 135 2.54 -6.92 3.80
N GLY A 136 1.82 -7.66 2.96
CA GLY A 136 2.44 -8.46 1.90
C GLY A 136 3.14 -7.57 0.87
N GLN A 137 4.13 -8.12 0.16
CA GLN A 137 4.74 -7.39 -0.96
C GLN A 137 3.69 -7.14 -2.05
N PRO A 138 3.61 -5.92 -2.59
CA PRO A 138 2.72 -5.63 -3.70
C PRO A 138 3.12 -6.49 -4.89
N LYS A 139 2.20 -7.32 -5.36
CA LYS A 139 2.38 -8.08 -6.60
C LYS A 139 1.58 -7.40 -7.69
N SER A 140 2.24 -7.04 -8.78
CA SER A 140 1.58 -6.64 -10.00
C SER A 140 0.97 -7.89 -10.65
N PHE A 141 -0.32 -8.04 -10.57
CA PHE A 141 -1.03 -8.97 -11.45
C PHE A 141 -1.21 -8.25 -12.78
N ALA A 142 -0.57 -8.80 -13.84
CA ALA A 142 -0.54 -8.15 -15.13
C ALA A 142 -1.95 -7.73 -15.58
N LYS A 143 -2.08 -6.44 -15.88
CA LYS A 143 -3.16 -5.74 -16.56
C LYS A 143 -4.57 -5.72 -15.96
N ASP A 144 -4.94 -6.63 -15.05
CA ASP A 144 -6.32 -6.69 -14.55
C ASP A 144 -6.51 -6.12 -13.13
N ASP A 145 -5.42 -5.81 -12.42
CA ASP A 145 -5.46 -5.29 -11.05
C ASP A 145 -5.28 -3.76 -10.96
N SER A 146 -5.17 -3.07 -12.10
CA SER A 146 -4.83 -1.63 -12.14
C SER A 146 -5.98 -0.70 -11.71
N GLY A 147 -7.12 -1.25 -11.28
CA GLY A 147 -8.32 -0.45 -11.00
C GLY A 147 -8.48 0.07 -9.59
N VAL A 148 -7.88 -0.52 -8.55
CA VAL A 148 -8.37 -0.22 -7.20
C VAL A 148 -7.37 0.46 -6.28
N PHE A 149 -6.09 0.17 -6.34
CA PHE A 149 -5.11 0.88 -5.49
C PHE A 149 -3.73 0.91 -6.14
N SER A 150 -3.55 1.79 -7.12
CA SER A 150 -2.23 2.26 -7.52
C SER A 150 -1.90 3.47 -6.66
N PHE A 151 -1.34 3.25 -5.48
CA PHE A 151 -0.74 4.33 -4.71
C PHE A 151 0.62 4.68 -5.32
N GLY A 152 0.66 5.77 -6.04
CA GLY A 152 1.88 6.51 -6.31
C GLY A 152 2.67 6.07 -7.51
N GLY A 153 2.50 6.77 -8.57
CA GLY A 153 3.32 6.79 -9.75
C GLY A 153 2.58 7.51 -10.86
N GLY A 154 2.28 8.79 -10.65
CA GLY A 154 1.87 9.67 -11.73
C GLY A 154 3.00 9.77 -12.72
N SER A 155 2.92 9.03 -13.81
CA SER A 155 3.62 9.35 -15.04
C SER A 155 2.64 10.11 -15.90
N SER A 156 2.77 11.43 -15.89
CA SER A 156 2.20 12.29 -16.92
C SER A 156 2.84 11.89 -18.24
N GLU A 157 2.06 11.29 -19.13
CA GLU A 157 2.41 11.25 -20.55
C GLU A 157 1.53 12.28 -21.24
N GLU A 158 2.15 13.35 -21.67
CA GLU A 158 1.92 14.02 -22.96
C GLU A 158 3.25 14.32 -23.59
#